data_9708a9cfc19b3b183797a911bfc78734
#
_entry.id   9708a9cfc19b3b183797a911bfc78734
#
_cell.length_a   1.000
_cell.length_b   1.000
_cell.length_c   1.000
_cell.angle_alpha   90.00
_cell.angle_beta   90.00
_cell.angle_gamma   90.00
#
_symmetry.space_group_name_H-M   'P 1'
#
loop_
_entity.id
_entity.type
_entity.pdbx_description
1 polymer ?
#
loop_
_entity_poly.entity_id
_entity_poly.type
_entity_poly.pdbx_seq_one_letter_code
_entity_poly.pdbx_strand_id
1 'polypeptide(L)'
;MINYANQEVHFTGCPCCAYARHEFELPCGMAYENDRFTLSQDWELPIPGFFIVSPKRCIDTLSGLTKKERDEMFEIVDRTIRILRNHKVCDRFNVLFEEKENRHLHIWIMPRHEWMQEVAPYITDQLGAVLDYALEHMKTEETYKQIDEITQIVRREFNE
;
A
#
# COMPACT_ATOMS: atom_id res chain seq x y z
N MET A 1 13.04 11.01 -4.91
CA MET A 1 11.59 11.16 -4.57
C MET A 1 11.50 11.47 -3.08
N ILE A 2 10.37 12.03 -2.62
CA ILE A 2 10.18 12.35 -1.18
C ILE A 2 9.02 11.48 -0.68
N ASN A 3 9.22 10.77 0.43
CA ASN A 3 8.18 9.97 1.04
C ASN A 3 7.22 10.82 1.89
N TYR A 4 6.14 10.21 2.43
CA TYR A 4 5.16 10.93 3.23
C TYR A 4 5.75 11.54 4.51
N ALA A 5 6.84 10.98 5.04
CA ALA A 5 7.56 11.51 6.21
C ALA A 5 8.58 12.61 5.87
N ASN A 6 8.52 13.16 4.65
CA ASN A 6 9.43 14.17 4.11
C ASN A 6 10.91 13.75 4.06
N GLN A 7 11.18 12.46 3.98
CA GLN A 7 12.53 11.94 3.79
C GLN A 7 12.82 11.74 2.30
N GLU A 8 14.04 12.05 1.89
CA GLU A 8 14.49 11.86 0.53
C GLU A 8 14.81 10.39 0.27
N VAL A 9 14.25 9.82 -0.79
CA VAL A 9 14.44 8.42 -1.18
C VAL A 9 15.16 8.37 -2.53
N HIS A 10 16.27 7.65 -2.57
CA HIS A 10 17.09 7.48 -3.75
C HIS A 10 17.10 6.02 -4.20
N PHE A 11 16.71 5.78 -5.44
CA PHE A 11 16.80 4.47 -6.10
C PHE A 11 16.90 4.65 -7.61
N THR A 12 17.25 3.59 -8.33
CA THR A 12 17.31 3.59 -9.80
C THR A 12 16.29 2.60 -10.36
N GLY A 13 15.59 3.01 -11.42
CA GLY A 13 14.62 2.17 -12.11
C GLY A 13 13.27 2.07 -11.39
N CYS A 14 12.72 0.87 -11.31
CA CYS A 14 11.40 0.62 -10.75
C CYS A 14 11.41 0.68 -9.20
N PRO A 15 10.59 1.53 -8.56
CA PRO A 15 10.54 1.63 -7.11
C PRO A 15 10.14 0.32 -6.43
N CYS A 16 9.17 -0.42 -6.98
CA CYS A 16 8.77 -1.72 -6.42
C CYS A 16 9.92 -2.75 -6.45
N CYS A 17 10.71 -2.76 -7.52
CA CYS A 17 11.90 -3.61 -7.58
C CYS A 17 12.96 -3.16 -6.57
N ALA A 18 13.11 -1.86 -6.39
CA ALA A 18 14.12 -1.30 -5.49
C ALA A 18 13.81 -1.64 -4.02
N TYR A 19 12.58 -1.44 -3.56
CA TYR A 19 12.26 -1.82 -2.18
C TYR A 19 12.19 -3.34 -1.98
N ALA A 20 11.80 -4.12 -2.99
CA ALA A 20 11.85 -5.58 -2.92
C ALA A 20 13.28 -6.12 -2.77
N ARG A 21 14.29 -5.35 -3.19
CA ARG A 21 15.72 -5.64 -3.00
C ARG A 21 16.34 -4.91 -1.80
N HIS A 22 15.52 -4.23 -0.99
CA HIS A 22 15.96 -3.43 0.16
C HIS A 22 17.00 -2.36 -0.20
N GLU A 23 16.87 -1.73 -1.38
CA GLU A 23 17.74 -0.63 -1.81
C GLU A 23 17.49 0.69 -1.07
N PHE A 24 16.33 0.82 -0.45
CA PHE A 24 15.99 1.90 0.46
C PHE A 24 15.04 1.42 1.56
N GLU A 25 14.98 2.15 2.66
CA GLU A 25 14.10 1.87 3.78
C GLU A 25 12.76 2.56 3.62
N LEU A 26 11.67 1.82 3.87
CA LEU A 26 10.32 2.37 3.96
C LEU A 26 10.13 3.04 5.33
N PRO A 27 9.37 4.14 5.44
CA PRO A 27 9.20 4.87 6.72
C PRO A 27 8.77 3.98 7.89
N CYS A 28 7.88 3.01 7.66
CA CYS A 28 7.43 2.03 8.67
C CYS A 28 7.99 0.63 8.45
N GLY A 29 8.90 0.47 7.49
CA GLY A 29 9.42 -0.83 7.08
C GLY A 29 8.38 -1.72 6.38
N MET A 30 8.77 -2.93 6.06
CA MET A 30 7.91 -3.93 5.43
C MET A 30 6.89 -4.48 6.44
N ALA A 31 5.59 -4.53 6.08
CA ALA A 31 4.58 -5.16 6.92
C ALA A 31 4.63 -6.68 6.82
N TYR A 32 4.82 -7.21 5.62
CA TYR A 32 5.02 -8.63 5.37
C TYR A 32 5.82 -8.84 4.07
N GLU A 33 6.63 -9.86 4.03
CA GLU A 33 7.24 -10.35 2.81
C GLU A 33 7.46 -11.87 2.86
N ASN A 34 7.46 -12.47 1.70
CA ASN A 34 7.88 -13.86 1.49
C ASN A 34 8.76 -13.96 0.25
N ASP A 35 8.98 -15.16 -0.27
CA ASP A 35 9.86 -15.37 -1.43
C ASP A 35 9.34 -14.68 -2.71
N ARG A 36 8.04 -14.42 -2.82
CA ARG A 36 7.38 -13.94 -4.04
C ARG A 36 6.76 -12.55 -3.95
N PHE A 37 6.32 -12.13 -2.77
CA PHE A 37 5.55 -10.91 -2.59
C PHE A 37 6.05 -10.05 -1.45
N THR A 38 5.74 -8.77 -1.54
CA THR A 38 5.90 -7.78 -0.48
C THR A 38 4.56 -7.15 -0.16
N LEU A 39 4.36 -6.79 1.10
CA LEU A 39 3.24 -5.97 1.59
C LEU A 39 3.82 -4.82 2.40
N SER A 40 3.55 -3.61 2.00
CA SER A 40 3.98 -2.41 2.72
C SER A 40 2.89 -1.36 2.76
N GLN A 41 2.90 -0.51 3.79
CA GLN A 41 2.19 0.76 3.76
C GLN A 41 2.69 1.55 2.54
N ASP A 42 1.78 2.24 1.84
CA ASP A 42 2.20 3.18 0.78
C ASP A 42 3.17 4.21 1.37
N TRP A 43 4.27 4.44 0.68
CA TRP A 43 5.35 5.28 1.19
C TRP A 43 5.29 6.73 0.67
N GLU A 44 4.46 7.01 -0.31
CA GLU A 44 4.27 8.37 -0.85
C GLU A 44 3.10 9.10 -0.18
N LEU A 45 2.04 8.36 0.17
CA LEU A 45 0.76 8.92 0.62
C LEU A 45 0.53 8.66 2.12
N PRO A 46 0.31 9.71 2.92
CA PRO A 46 0.07 9.59 4.35
C PRO A 46 -1.38 9.19 4.66
N ILE A 47 -1.82 8.04 4.16
CA ILE A 47 -3.15 7.49 4.40
C ILE A 47 -3.01 6.25 5.31
N PRO A 48 -3.43 6.31 6.58
CA PRO A 48 -3.29 5.20 7.51
C PRO A 48 -3.96 3.92 7.03
N GLY A 49 -3.21 2.82 6.95
CA GLY A 49 -3.72 1.53 6.48
C GLY A 49 -3.84 1.37 4.97
N PHE A 50 -3.27 2.29 4.20
CA PHE A 50 -3.16 2.16 2.75
C PHE A 50 -1.97 1.25 2.41
N PHE A 51 -2.25 0.00 2.08
CA PHE A 51 -1.23 -1.00 1.79
C PHE A 51 -1.10 -1.29 0.30
N ILE A 52 0.13 -1.64 -0.08
CA ILE A 52 0.52 -2.08 -1.42
C ILE A 52 1.00 -3.51 -1.36
N VAL A 53 0.39 -4.39 -2.17
CA VAL A 53 0.89 -5.75 -2.43
C VAL A 53 1.56 -5.78 -3.78
N SER A 54 2.79 -6.28 -3.86
CA SER A 54 3.54 -6.31 -5.11
C SER A 54 4.38 -7.58 -5.22
N PRO A 55 4.48 -8.22 -6.40
CA PRO A 55 5.40 -9.32 -6.60
C PRO A 55 6.85 -8.82 -6.53
N LYS A 56 7.77 -9.64 -6.00
CA LYS A 56 9.20 -9.32 -5.98
C LYS A 56 9.85 -9.33 -7.36
N ARG A 57 9.37 -10.20 -8.25
CA ARG A 57 9.82 -10.20 -9.64
C ARG A 57 9.15 -9.11 -10.44
N CYS A 58 9.88 -8.45 -11.31
CA CYS A 58 9.36 -7.36 -12.13
C CYS A 58 8.43 -7.91 -13.21
N ILE A 59 7.14 -7.67 -13.07
CA ILE A 59 6.10 -7.94 -14.06
C ILE A 59 5.16 -6.74 -14.13
N ASP A 60 4.52 -6.55 -15.24
CA ASP A 60 3.66 -5.39 -15.54
C ASP A 60 2.17 -5.74 -15.64
N THR A 61 1.85 -7.03 -15.79
CA THR A 61 0.47 -7.47 -16.03
C THR A 61 0.03 -8.59 -15.09
N LEU A 62 -1.26 -8.64 -14.79
CA LEU A 62 -1.87 -9.72 -14.01
C LEU A 62 -1.73 -11.09 -14.69
N SER A 63 -1.79 -11.10 -16.04
CA SER A 63 -1.60 -12.31 -16.84
C SER A 63 -0.17 -12.84 -16.80
N GLY A 64 0.81 -12.01 -16.43
CA GLY A 64 2.19 -12.42 -16.22
C GLY A 64 2.42 -13.25 -14.95
N LEU A 65 1.44 -13.29 -14.04
CA LEU A 65 1.45 -14.18 -12.86
C LEU A 65 0.95 -15.57 -13.22
N THR A 66 1.56 -16.59 -12.64
CA THR A 66 0.99 -17.94 -12.63
C THR A 66 -0.29 -17.99 -11.81
N LYS A 67 -1.12 -19.03 -11.99
CA LYS A 67 -2.33 -19.20 -11.15
C LYS A 67 -1.98 -19.20 -9.66
N LYS A 68 -0.92 -19.92 -9.27
CA LYS A 68 -0.48 -19.98 -7.87
C LYS A 68 -0.10 -18.61 -7.31
N GLU A 69 0.61 -17.80 -8.08
CA GLU A 69 0.98 -16.44 -7.67
C GLU A 69 -0.25 -15.53 -7.56
N ARG A 70 -1.21 -15.61 -8.48
CA ARG A 70 -2.46 -14.87 -8.36
C ARG A 70 -3.24 -15.24 -7.11
N ASP A 71 -3.43 -16.55 -6.87
CA ASP A 71 -4.15 -17.05 -5.70
C ASP A 71 -3.49 -16.52 -4.41
N GLU A 72 -2.16 -16.59 -4.32
CA GLU A 72 -1.39 -16.10 -3.18
C GLU A 72 -1.46 -14.57 -3.00
N MET A 73 -1.35 -13.82 -4.09
CA MET A 73 -1.45 -12.36 -4.06
C MET A 73 -2.81 -11.91 -3.51
N PHE A 74 -3.90 -12.54 -3.95
CA PHE A 74 -5.24 -12.25 -3.45
C PHE A 74 -5.48 -12.74 -2.02
N GLU A 75 -4.81 -13.82 -1.60
CA GLU A 75 -4.84 -14.25 -0.18
C GLU A 75 -4.18 -13.21 0.74
N ILE A 76 -3.07 -12.60 0.31
CA ILE A 76 -2.43 -11.51 1.04
C ILE A 76 -3.38 -10.30 1.13
N VAL A 77 -4.06 -9.94 0.04
CA VAL A 77 -5.06 -8.85 0.02
C VAL A 77 -6.19 -9.14 1.00
N ASP A 78 -6.81 -10.33 0.94
CA ASP A 78 -7.92 -10.70 1.80
C ASP A 78 -7.51 -10.71 3.29
N ARG A 79 -6.35 -11.32 3.60
CA ARG A 79 -5.81 -11.34 4.96
C ARG A 79 -5.57 -9.93 5.50
N THR A 80 -4.98 -9.04 4.70
CA THR A 80 -4.75 -7.64 5.08
C THR A 80 -6.08 -6.94 5.40
N ILE A 81 -7.09 -7.06 4.54
CA ILE A 81 -8.41 -6.47 4.76
C ILE A 81 -9.07 -7.01 6.04
N ARG A 82 -8.99 -8.33 6.29
CA ARG A 82 -9.51 -8.94 7.51
C ARG A 82 -8.82 -8.40 8.77
N ILE A 83 -7.51 -8.27 8.75
CA ILE A 83 -6.74 -7.68 9.87
C ILE A 83 -7.22 -6.25 10.13
N LEU A 84 -7.25 -5.41 9.11
CA LEU A 84 -7.65 -4.01 9.25
C LEU A 84 -9.09 -3.84 9.76
N ARG A 85 -10.03 -4.71 9.35
CA ARG A 85 -11.39 -4.75 9.87
C ARG A 85 -11.44 -5.19 11.33
N ASN A 86 -10.76 -6.27 11.68
CA ASN A 86 -10.74 -6.82 13.04
C ASN A 86 -10.19 -5.80 14.06
N HIS A 87 -9.22 -5.01 13.64
CA HIS A 87 -8.64 -3.93 14.45
C HIS A 87 -9.35 -2.58 14.29
N LYS A 88 -10.52 -2.55 13.62
CA LYS A 88 -11.37 -1.36 13.46
C LYS A 88 -10.67 -0.17 12.80
N VAL A 89 -9.72 -0.44 11.92
CA VAL A 89 -9.05 0.60 11.14
C VAL A 89 -10.01 1.17 10.11
N CYS A 90 -10.71 0.30 9.37
CA CYS A 90 -11.73 0.65 8.40
C CYS A 90 -12.60 -0.55 8.05
N ASP A 91 -13.88 -0.30 7.75
CA ASP A 91 -14.83 -1.36 7.35
C ASP A 91 -14.90 -1.56 5.82
N ARG A 92 -14.53 -0.56 5.05
CA ARG A 92 -14.65 -0.54 3.59
C ARG A 92 -13.33 -0.23 2.93
N PHE A 93 -13.07 -0.88 1.79
CA PHE A 93 -11.82 -0.75 1.05
C PHE A 93 -12.10 -0.61 -0.45
N ASN A 94 -11.25 0.14 -1.12
CA ASN A 94 -11.07 0.06 -2.56
C ASN A 94 -9.84 -0.80 -2.84
N VAL A 95 -10.03 -1.86 -3.61
CA VAL A 95 -8.93 -2.70 -4.08
C VAL A 95 -8.74 -2.37 -5.55
N LEU A 96 -7.61 -1.81 -5.88
CA LEU A 96 -7.32 -1.26 -7.20
C LEU A 96 -6.01 -1.82 -7.73
N PHE A 97 -5.97 -2.14 -8.99
CA PHE A 97 -4.72 -2.32 -9.72
C PHE A 97 -4.85 -1.72 -11.12
N GLU A 98 -3.73 -1.35 -11.67
CA GLU A 98 -3.69 -0.72 -12.99
C GLU A 98 -2.50 -1.26 -13.76
N GLU A 99 -2.74 -1.77 -14.95
CA GLU A 99 -1.70 -2.18 -15.89
C GLU A 99 -1.26 -0.97 -16.70
N LYS A 100 0.00 -0.56 -16.53
CA LYS A 100 0.61 0.55 -17.30
C LYS A 100 1.90 0.08 -17.93
N GLU A 101 2.19 0.59 -19.12
CA GLU A 101 3.48 0.33 -19.78
C GLU A 101 4.66 0.70 -18.86
N ASN A 102 5.63 -0.20 -18.78
CA ASN A 102 6.85 -0.05 -17.98
C ASN A 102 6.61 0.16 -16.46
N ARG A 103 5.46 -0.32 -15.95
CA ARG A 103 5.14 -0.28 -14.53
C ARG A 103 5.17 -1.68 -13.92
N HIS A 104 5.54 -1.73 -12.67
CA HIS A 104 5.50 -2.95 -11.88
C HIS A 104 4.07 -3.20 -11.38
N LEU A 105 3.55 -4.41 -11.60
CA LEU A 105 2.23 -4.82 -11.10
C LEU A 105 2.18 -4.68 -9.58
N HIS A 106 1.15 -4.03 -9.09
CA HIS A 106 0.85 -3.96 -7.67
C HIS A 106 -0.66 -3.78 -7.44
N ILE A 107 -1.12 -4.17 -6.27
CA ILE A 107 -2.51 -3.97 -5.84
C ILE A 107 -2.52 -2.95 -4.70
N TRP A 108 -3.37 -1.95 -4.84
CA TRP A 108 -3.69 -1.00 -3.79
C TRP A 108 -4.80 -1.54 -2.91
N ILE A 109 -4.58 -1.57 -1.61
CA ILE A 109 -5.59 -1.84 -0.59
C ILE A 109 -5.82 -0.53 0.15
N MET A 110 -6.73 0.30 -0.39
CA MET A 110 -6.99 1.63 0.11
C MET A 110 -8.20 1.62 1.06
N PRO A 111 -8.04 1.93 2.36
CA PRO A 111 -9.16 2.07 3.26
C PRO A 111 -10.03 3.27 2.89
N ARG A 112 -11.33 3.16 3.08
CA ARG A 112 -12.29 4.25 2.88
C ARG A 112 -12.56 4.95 4.21
N HIS A 113 -11.66 5.85 4.61
CA HIS A 113 -11.83 6.70 5.79
C HIS A 113 -13.00 7.67 5.64
N GLU A 114 -13.59 8.11 6.76
CA GLU A 114 -14.77 9.00 6.74
C GLU A 114 -14.51 10.29 5.97
N TRP A 115 -13.36 10.93 6.15
CA TRP A 115 -13.00 12.16 5.44
C TRP A 115 -13.01 12.01 3.90
N MET A 116 -12.75 10.82 3.39
CA MET A 116 -12.81 10.57 1.94
C MET A 116 -14.21 10.66 1.37
N GLN A 117 -15.25 10.46 2.19
CA GLN A 117 -16.64 10.61 1.76
C GLN A 117 -16.98 12.07 1.41
N GLU A 118 -16.36 13.00 2.15
CA GLU A 118 -16.57 14.45 1.93
C GLU A 118 -15.79 14.93 0.71
N VAL A 119 -14.56 14.43 0.53
CA VAL A 119 -13.68 14.82 -0.60
C VAL A 119 -14.09 14.15 -1.90
N ALA A 120 -14.42 12.86 -1.84
CA ALA A 120 -14.69 12.03 -3.01
C ALA A 120 -15.72 10.93 -2.69
N PRO A 121 -17.02 11.23 -2.76
CA PRO A 121 -18.09 10.25 -2.58
C PRO A 121 -17.93 9.03 -3.50
N TYR A 122 -17.41 9.24 -4.70
CA TYR A 122 -17.13 8.21 -5.71
C TYR A 122 -15.64 8.21 -6.06
N ILE A 123 -14.90 7.24 -5.52
CA ILE A 123 -13.44 7.15 -5.70
C ILE A 123 -13.03 7.02 -7.17
N THR A 124 -13.85 6.35 -7.99
CA THR A 124 -13.55 6.09 -9.40
C THR A 124 -13.36 7.36 -10.22
N ASP A 125 -14.09 8.40 -9.89
CA ASP A 125 -14.06 9.66 -10.62
C ASP A 125 -13.18 10.72 -9.95
N GLN A 126 -12.85 10.52 -8.68
CA GLN A 126 -12.25 11.54 -7.82
C GLN A 126 -11.02 11.04 -7.06
N LEU A 127 -10.38 9.97 -7.53
CA LEU A 127 -9.19 9.42 -6.87
C LEU A 127 -8.11 10.49 -6.67
N GLY A 128 -7.84 11.30 -7.70
CA GLY A 128 -6.85 12.38 -7.62
C GLY A 128 -7.12 13.34 -6.46
N ALA A 129 -8.39 13.75 -6.26
CA ALA A 129 -8.76 14.64 -5.16
C ALA A 129 -8.46 14.03 -3.77
N VAL A 130 -8.64 12.72 -3.60
CA VAL A 130 -8.29 12.02 -2.35
C VAL A 130 -6.79 12.05 -2.11
N LEU A 131 -5.98 11.78 -3.15
CA LEU A 131 -4.53 11.76 -3.04
C LEU A 131 -3.97 13.17 -2.75
N ASP A 132 -4.47 14.18 -3.45
CA ASP A 132 -4.10 15.59 -3.23
C ASP A 132 -4.46 16.03 -1.81
N TYR A 133 -5.68 15.73 -1.34
CA TYR A 133 -6.10 16.04 0.02
C TYR A 133 -5.18 15.39 1.07
N ALA A 134 -4.81 14.12 0.88
CA ALA A 134 -3.91 13.44 1.80
C ALA A 134 -2.54 14.13 1.85
N LEU A 135 -1.98 14.52 0.70
CA LEU A 135 -0.69 15.22 0.63
C LEU A 135 -0.72 16.61 1.27
N GLU A 136 -1.84 17.32 1.16
CA GLU A 136 -2.00 18.68 1.69
C GLU A 136 -2.32 18.71 3.19
N HIS A 137 -3.13 17.75 3.68
CA HIS A 137 -3.75 17.85 5.01
C HIS A 137 -3.34 16.75 6.00
N MET A 138 -2.75 15.63 5.53
CA MET A 138 -2.49 14.49 6.38
C MET A 138 -1.00 14.27 6.71
N LYS A 139 -0.11 15.16 6.29
CA LYS A 139 1.31 15.12 6.67
C LYS A 139 1.52 15.65 8.09
N THR A 140 1.01 14.92 9.09
CA THR A 140 1.08 15.29 10.50
C THR A 140 1.69 14.17 11.33
N GLU A 141 2.30 14.51 12.47
CA GLU A 141 2.85 13.55 13.44
C GLU A 141 1.81 12.53 13.91
N GLU A 142 0.56 12.96 14.09
CA GLU A 142 -0.53 12.07 14.49
C GLU A 142 -0.82 11.03 13.40
N THR A 143 -0.89 11.45 12.13
CA THR A 143 -1.07 10.55 11.00
C THR A 143 0.08 9.56 10.88
N TYR A 144 1.32 10.02 11.05
CA TYR A 144 2.50 9.14 10.96
C TYR A 144 2.50 8.09 12.07
N LYS A 145 2.11 8.48 13.27
CA LYS A 145 1.95 7.56 14.40
C LYS A 145 0.87 6.50 14.12
N GLN A 146 -0.28 6.91 13.59
CA GLN A 146 -1.35 5.97 13.20
C GLN A 146 -0.87 5.00 12.12
N ILE A 147 -0.15 5.47 11.12
CA ILE A 147 0.44 4.63 10.07
C ILE A 147 1.39 3.59 10.68
N ASP A 148 2.27 4.01 11.59
CA ASP A 148 3.21 3.09 12.23
C ASP A 148 2.49 2.04 13.07
N GLU A 149 1.55 2.44 13.91
CA GLU A 149 0.75 1.55 14.76
C GLU A 149 0.00 0.49 13.91
N ILE A 150 -0.66 0.91 12.82
CA ILE A 150 -1.37 0.01 11.92
C ILE A 150 -0.41 -0.94 11.22
N THR A 151 0.74 -0.45 10.77
CA THR A 151 1.74 -1.28 10.11
C THR A 151 2.30 -2.34 11.07
N GLN A 152 2.55 -1.98 12.33
CA GLN A 152 2.98 -2.92 13.38
C GLN A 152 1.91 -4.00 13.66
N ILE A 153 0.64 -3.63 13.69
CA ILE A 153 -0.47 -4.59 13.82
C ILE A 153 -0.45 -5.59 12.67
N VAL A 154 -0.42 -5.11 11.43
CA VAL A 154 -0.41 -5.97 10.23
C VAL A 154 0.81 -6.88 10.25
N ARG A 155 2.00 -6.35 10.57
CA ARG A 155 3.25 -7.12 10.67
C ARG A 155 3.15 -8.26 11.69
N ARG A 156 2.62 -7.99 12.87
CA ARG A 156 2.44 -9.01 13.92
C ARG A 156 1.49 -10.10 13.46
N GLU A 157 0.32 -9.73 12.96
CA GLU A 157 -0.73 -10.68 12.54
C GLU A 157 -0.30 -11.56 11.35
N PHE A 158 0.61 -11.10 10.50
CA PHE A 158 1.18 -11.92 9.43
C PHE A 158 2.27 -12.88 9.90
N ASN A 159 2.87 -12.67 11.07
CA ASN A 159 3.90 -13.52 11.65
C ASN A 159 3.38 -14.52 12.70
N GLU A 160 2.11 -14.43 13.06
CA GLU A 160 1.39 -15.41 13.88
C GLU A 160 0.77 -16.52 13.01
#